data_2ba32f3eb048c52192cef866ee0e65c5
#
_entry.id   2ba32f3eb048c52192cef866ee0e65c5
#
_cell.length_a   1.000
_cell.length_b   1.000
_cell.length_c   1.000
_cell.angle_alpha   90.00
_cell.angle_beta   90.00
_cell.angle_gamma   90.00
#
_symmetry.space_group_name_H-M   'P 1'
#
loop_
_entity.id
_entity.type
_entity.pdbx_description
1 polymer ?
#
loop_
_entity_poly.entity_id
_entity_poly.type
_entity_poly.pdbx_seq_one_letter_code
_entity_poly.pdbx_strand_id
1 'polypeptide(L)'
;MARVKSMQALAAAVPDATLRGDERRQVNGIVYDSRLVRPGHLFAALRGADADGHAFVAEAERRGAAGLLVETPLSSTLPQIVTGNSRAALSPVAGTFFDHPSRLLNVIGITGTDGKTTTAHLVDHLLRRLGVATGLIGTVAIRIGSRERLHPSRQTTPESSDVQRLLREMVDADVQWVIIETTSHGLAMHRVDDVRFRIGAVTNVTHEHLDYHGSVEAYRRAKGILLQRVAAAAGVVVTNADDPGARAIEHMAAGTRVIRYSKDGSQADLRALRVRSHAVGSQFDLDAGPHGIAPVTLPLLGGFNVANALCAAAIVLGAGFPLAAIAEAMGSAHPVPGRMARIEMGQPFSIVVDYAHTPSALEKVLHLLRGLHRKGRLIVVYGSAGERDVEKRPLQGAVAARLADISVVTSEDPRFEDADAIISEIAAGAIAAGAELDRNLYCRTDRREAIALAFAKAQSGDCVLLAGKGHEGSIIWGREKVPWDEAGVARELLAQAGYAGSAPS
;
A
#
# COMPACT_ATOMS: atom_id res chain seq x y z
N MET A 1 -2.74 -10.91 -29.69
CA MET A 1 -3.88 -11.82 -29.98
C MET A 1 -4.76 -11.94 -28.74
N ALA A 2 -6.08 -12.04 -28.89
CA ALA A 2 -6.98 -12.30 -27.76
C ALA A 2 -6.67 -13.68 -27.17
N ARG A 3 -6.48 -13.75 -25.84
CA ARG A 3 -6.27 -15.02 -25.14
C ARG A 3 -7.59 -15.77 -25.02
N VAL A 4 -7.55 -17.07 -25.28
CA VAL A 4 -8.71 -17.95 -25.17
C VAL A 4 -8.27 -19.26 -24.54
N LYS A 5 -9.03 -19.76 -23.58
CA LYS A 5 -8.79 -21.06 -22.92
C LYS A 5 -10.10 -21.84 -22.82
N SER A 6 -10.05 -23.17 -22.90
CA SER A 6 -11.23 -24.00 -22.65
C SER A 6 -11.56 -24.09 -21.17
N MET A 7 -12.81 -24.34 -20.84
CA MET A 7 -13.24 -24.62 -19.46
C MET A 7 -12.47 -25.80 -18.85
N GLN A 8 -12.17 -26.82 -19.64
CA GLN A 8 -11.35 -27.98 -19.22
C GLN A 8 -9.94 -27.53 -18.76
N ALA A 9 -9.27 -26.68 -19.57
CA ALA A 9 -7.93 -26.19 -19.21
C ALA A 9 -7.94 -25.36 -17.93
N LEU A 10 -8.98 -24.55 -17.73
CA LEU A 10 -9.14 -23.74 -16.52
C LEU A 10 -9.48 -24.58 -15.29
N ALA A 11 -10.35 -25.59 -15.42
CA ALA A 11 -10.71 -26.49 -14.35
C ALA A 11 -9.51 -27.34 -13.89
N ALA A 12 -8.67 -27.78 -14.82
CA ALA A 12 -7.46 -28.57 -14.52
C ALA A 12 -6.44 -27.82 -13.64
N ALA A 13 -6.53 -26.50 -13.55
CA ALA A 13 -5.69 -25.69 -12.66
C ALA A 13 -6.05 -25.83 -11.16
N VAL A 14 -7.22 -26.40 -10.86
CA VAL A 14 -7.73 -26.54 -9.49
C VAL A 14 -7.90 -28.02 -9.18
N PRO A 15 -6.99 -28.64 -8.39
CA PRO A 15 -6.95 -30.10 -8.19
C PRO A 15 -8.27 -30.71 -7.71
N ASP A 16 -8.99 -30.01 -6.81
CA ASP A 16 -10.22 -30.51 -6.17
C ASP A 16 -11.50 -29.98 -6.83
N ALA A 17 -11.39 -29.38 -8.02
CA ALA A 17 -12.56 -28.86 -8.73
C ALA A 17 -13.25 -29.92 -9.56
N THR A 18 -14.58 -29.84 -9.63
CA THR A 18 -15.40 -30.62 -10.56
C THR A 18 -15.88 -29.74 -11.69
N LEU A 19 -15.59 -30.13 -12.93
CA LEU A 19 -16.15 -29.46 -14.11
C LEU A 19 -17.50 -30.10 -14.48
N ARG A 20 -18.54 -29.25 -14.62
CA ARG A 20 -19.88 -29.61 -15.06
C ARG A 20 -20.23 -28.89 -16.33
N GLY A 21 -20.85 -29.55 -17.30
CA GLY A 21 -21.27 -28.98 -18.58
C GLY A 21 -20.22 -29.08 -19.67
N ASP A 22 -20.29 -28.20 -20.67
CA ASP A 22 -19.41 -28.23 -21.86
C ASP A 22 -17.97 -27.85 -21.52
N GLU A 23 -17.10 -28.85 -21.43
CA GLU A 23 -15.67 -28.70 -21.14
C GLU A 23 -14.89 -28.00 -22.24
N ARG A 24 -15.40 -28.02 -23.49
CA ARG A 24 -14.75 -27.38 -24.67
C ARG A 24 -15.12 -25.91 -24.80
N ARG A 25 -16.08 -25.41 -24.01
CA ARG A 25 -16.49 -24.01 -24.03
C ARG A 25 -15.30 -23.09 -23.86
N GLN A 26 -15.17 -22.14 -24.79
CA GLN A 26 -14.05 -21.19 -24.78
C GLN A 26 -14.35 -19.97 -23.92
N VAL A 27 -13.33 -19.55 -23.15
CA VAL A 27 -13.34 -18.37 -22.27
C VAL A 27 -12.30 -17.39 -22.81
N ASN A 28 -12.68 -16.12 -22.96
CA ASN A 28 -11.82 -15.03 -23.46
C ASN A 28 -11.52 -13.93 -22.44
N GLY A 29 -11.94 -14.11 -21.18
CA GLY A 29 -11.68 -13.19 -20.08
C GLY A 29 -12.17 -13.75 -18.75
N ILE A 30 -11.68 -13.21 -17.62
CA ILE A 30 -12.09 -13.60 -16.27
C ILE A 30 -12.47 -12.36 -15.50
N VAL A 31 -13.64 -12.37 -14.87
CA VAL A 31 -14.15 -11.29 -14.04
C VAL A 31 -14.86 -11.85 -12.79
N TYR A 32 -14.82 -11.07 -11.69
CA TYR A 32 -15.51 -11.37 -10.43
C TYR A 32 -16.61 -10.34 -10.09
N ASP A 33 -16.74 -9.28 -10.89
CA ASP A 33 -17.83 -8.31 -10.81
C ASP A 33 -18.81 -8.57 -11.98
N SER A 34 -20.06 -8.94 -11.66
CA SER A 34 -21.07 -9.25 -12.66
C SER A 34 -21.34 -8.10 -13.63
N ARG A 35 -21.16 -6.84 -13.20
CA ARG A 35 -21.32 -5.63 -14.00
C ARG A 35 -20.29 -5.50 -15.12
N LEU A 36 -19.12 -6.15 -14.95
CA LEU A 36 -18.02 -6.15 -15.90
C LEU A 36 -18.04 -7.35 -16.85
N VAL A 37 -18.99 -8.28 -16.71
CA VAL A 37 -19.14 -9.42 -17.60
C VAL A 37 -19.40 -8.95 -19.03
N ARG A 38 -18.69 -9.56 -19.96
CA ARG A 38 -18.87 -9.42 -21.42
C ARG A 38 -19.02 -10.80 -22.03
N PRO A 39 -19.58 -10.91 -23.26
CA PRO A 39 -19.69 -12.19 -23.94
C PRO A 39 -18.35 -12.94 -23.99
N GLY A 40 -18.40 -14.20 -23.56
CA GLY A 40 -17.21 -15.07 -23.52
C GLY A 40 -16.42 -15.04 -22.20
N HIS A 41 -16.77 -14.23 -21.20
CA HIS A 41 -16.06 -14.22 -19.92
C HIS A 41 -16.42 -15.41 -19.02
N LEU A 42 -15.46 -15.89 -18.22
CA LEU A 42 -15.68 -16.66 -17.02
C LEU A 42 -16.08 -15.70 -15.90
N PHE A 43 -17.21 -15.92 -15.28
CA PHE A 43 -17.61 -15.20 -14.07
C PHE A 43 -17.25 -16.00 -12.83
N ALA A 44 -16.41 -15.44 -11.96
CA ALA A 44 -16.05 -16.02 -10.67
C ALA A 44 -16.97 -15.47 -9.58
N ALA A 45 -17.84 -16.30 -9.04
CA ALA A 45 -18.72 -15.97 -7.94
C ALA A 45 -17.96 -16.06 -6.61
N LEU A 46 -17.48 -14.93 -6.10
CA LEU A 46 -16.72 -14.84 -4.86
C LEU A 46 -17.63 -14.46 -3.70
N ARG A 47 -17.44 -15.09 -2.55
CA ARG A 47 -18.06 -14.62 -1.30
C ARG A 47 -17.30 -13.45 -0.75
N GLY A 48 -17.95 -12.29 -0.66
CA GLY A 48 -17.45 -11.07 -0.03
C GLY A 48 -17.98 -10.90 1.40
N ALA A 49 -17.52 -9.86 2.10
CA ALA A 49 -18.06 -9.49 3.40
C ALA A 49 -19.49 -8.96 3.31
N ASP A 50 -19.80 -8.17 2.27
CA ASP A 50 -21.07 -7.47 2.11
C ASP A 50 -22.03 -8.17 1.13
N ALA A 51 -21.53 -9.07 0.26
CA ALA A 51 -22.34 -9.73 -0.75
C ALA A 51 -21.75 -11.08 -1.16
N ASP A 52 -22.65 -12.05 -1.44
CA ASP A 52 -22.28 -13.32 -2.06
C ASP A 52 -22.39 -13.22 -3.58
N GLY A 53 -21.27 -13.41 -4.29
CA GLY A 53 -21.19 -13.36 -5.75
C GLY A 53 -22.13 -14.35 -6.46
N HIS A 54 -22.50 -15.46 -5.79
CA HIS A 54 -23.42 -16.45 -6.34
C HIS A 54 -24.82 -15.86 -6.63
N ALA A 55 -25.25 -14.84 -5.89
CA ALA A 55 -26.52 -14.13 -6.12
C ALA A 55 -26.54 -13.37 -7.48
N PHE A 56 -25.38 -13.11 -8.08
CA PHE A 56 -25.26 -12.35 -9.33
C PHE A 56 -25.05 -13.23 -10.57
N VAL A 57 -25.14 -14.55 -10.46
CA VAL A 57 -24.94 -15.48 -11.58
C VAL A 57 -25.95 -15.24 -12.70
N ALA A 58 -27.23 -15.04 -12.39
CA ALA A 58 -28.24 -14.74 -13.40
C ALA A 58 -27.94 -13.45 -14.19
N GLU A 59 -27.34 -12.45 -13.55
CA GLU A 59 -26.88 -11.23 -14.23
C GLU A 59 -25.68 -11.53 -15.15
N ALA A 60 -24.73 -12.33 -14.69
CA ALA A 60 -23.58 -12.74 -15.48
C ALA A 60 -24.01 -13.52 -16.73
N GLU A 61 -24.98 -14.42 -16.61
CA GLU A 61 -25.58 -15.16 -17.74
C GLU A 61 -26.23 -14.22 -18.75
N ARG A 62 -27.07 -13.30 -18.30
CA ARG A 62 -27.72 -12.30 -19.19
C ARG A 62 -26.71 -11.44 -19.94
N ARG A 63 -25.55 -11.19 -19.35
CA ARG A 63 -24.43 -10.43 -19.97
C ARG A 63 -23.55 -11.28 -20.86
N GLY A 64 -23.85 -12.59 -21.01
CA GLY A 64 -23.16 -13.48 -21.94
C GLY A 64 -21.90 -14.14 -21.37
N ALA A 65 -21.86 -14.42 -20.07
CA ALA A 65 -20.82 -15.26 -19.50
C ALA A 65 -20.70 -16.59 -20.27
N ALA A 66 -19.49 -17.09 -20.46
CA ALA A 66 -19.23 -18.37 -21.12
C ALA A 66 -19.12 -19.53 -20.14
N GLY A 67 -18.87 -19.23 -18.86
CA GLY A 67 -18.72 -20.23 -17.79
C GLY A 67 -18.71 -19.58 -16.43
N LEU A 68 -18.79 -20.40 -15.40
CA LEU A 68 -18.86 -20.00 -14.02
C LEU A 68 -17.75 -20.67 -13.18
N LEU A 69 -17.22 -19.96 -12.20
CA LEU A 69 -16.43 -20.51 -11.08
C LEU A 69 -17.27 -20.31 -9.81
N VAL A 70 -17.69 -21.38 -9.17
CA VAL A 70 -18.68 -21.37 -8.08
C VAL A 70 -18.30 -22.35 -6.95
N GLU A 71 -18.87 -22.15 -5.74
CA GLU A 71 -18.62 -23.06 -4.61
C GLU A 71 -19.65 -24.17 -4.49
N THR A 72 -20.83 -23.96 -5.05
CA THR A 72 -21.88 -24.98 -5.11
C THR A 72 -22.46 -25.06 -6.51
N PRO A 73 -22.86 -26.24 -6.99
CA PRO A 73 -23.52 -26.37 -8.28
C PRO A 73 -24.81 -25.52 -8.34
N LEU A 74 -24.97 -24.78 -9.41
CA LEU A 74 -26.13 -23.92 -9.62
C LEU A 74 -26.98 -24.46 -10.78
N SER A 75 -28.28 -24.11 -10.75
CA SER A 75 -29.20 -24.37 -11.88
C SER A 75 -28.88 -23.37 -13.01
N SER A 76 -27.94 -23.73 -13.88
CA SER A 76 -27.44 -22.91 -14.98
C SER A 76 -27.13 -23.83 -16.16
N THR A 77 -27.31 -23.32 -17.38
CA THR A 77 -26.92 -24.00 -18.63
C THR A 77 -25.42 -23.81 -18.95
N LEU A 78 -24.77 -22.88 -18.30
CA LEU A 78 -23.34 -22.60 -18.47
C LEU A 78 -22.49 -23.70 -17.82
N PRO A 79 -21.31 -24.03 -18.41
CA PRO A 79 -20.36 -24.89 -17.75
C PRO A 79 -19.84 -24.25 -16.46
N GLN A 80 -19.64 -25.08 -15.42
CA GLN A 80 -19.31 -24.65 -14.07
C GLN A 80 -18.06 -25.37 -13.57
N ILE A 81 -17.07 -24.61 -13.12
CA ILE A 81 -15.97 -25.11 -12.29
C ILE A 81 -16.46 -24.98 -10.84
N VAL A 82 -16.74 -26.12 -10.22
CA VAL A 82 -17.23 -26.22 -8.85
C VAL A 82 -16.10 -26.58 -7.91
N THR A 83 -15.87 -25.80 -6.87
CA THR A 83 -14.78 -25.97 -5.91
C THR A 83 -15.24 -25.57 -4.50
N GLY A 84 -14.57 -26.06 -3.47
CA GLY A 84 -14.91 -25.71 -2.08
C GLY A 84 -14.58 -24.25 -1.68
N ASN A 85 -13.71 -23.56 -2.45
CA ASN A 85 -13.33 -22.16 -2.20
C ASN A 85 -13.02 -21.47 -3.54
N SER A 86 -13.99 -20.73 -4.06
CA SER A 86 -13.89 -20.03 -5.34
C SER A 86 -12.79 -18.95 -5.34
N ARG A 87 -12.51 -18.34 -4.20
CA ARG A 87 -11.47 -17.33 -4.05
C ARG A 87 -10.06 -17.94 -4.15
N ALA A 88 -9.81 -19.06 -3.49
CA ALA A 88 -8.55 -19.79 -3.61
C ALA A 88 -8.35 -20.32 -5.03
N ALA A 89 -9.42 -20.82 -5.66
CA ALA A 89 -9.39 -21.35 -7.02
C ALA A 89 -9.18 -20.28 -8.10
N LEU A 90 -9.63 -19.05 -7.86
CA LEU A 90 -9.49 -17.96 -8.84
C LEU A 90 -8.04 -17.68 -9.18
N SER A 91 -7.10 -17.79 -8.23
CA SER A 91 -5.68 -17.49 -8.47
C SER A 91 -5.04 -18.43 -9.50
N PRO A 92 -5.07 -19.78 -9.35
CA PRO A 92 -4.53 -20.69 -10.35
C PRO A 92 -5.34 -20.69 -11.67
N VAL A 93 -6.66 -20.48 -11.63
CA VAL A 93 -7.49 -20.32 -12.83
C VAL A 93 -7.03 -19.11 -13.64
N ALA A 94 -6.85 -17.95 -12.98
CA ALA A 94 -6.35 -16.75 -13.63
C ALA A 94 -4.89 -16.92 -14.11
N GLY A 95 -4.03 -17.55 -13.31
CA GLY A 95 -2.67 -17.89 -13.72
C GLY A 95 -2.63 -18.69 -15.00
N THR A 96 -3.45 -19.76 -15.09
CA THR A 96 -3.58 -20.58 -16.32
C THR A 96 -4.13 -19.76 -17.49
N PHE A 97 -5.13 -18.91 -17.26
CA PHE A 97 -5.70 -18.07 -18.32
C PHE A 97 -4.65 -17.11 -18.89
N PHE A 98 -3.81 -16.50 -18.05
CA PHE A 98 -2.78 -15.55 -18.45
C PHE A 98 -1.40 -16.18 -18.70
N ASP A 99 -1.29 -17.52 -18.81
CA ASP A 99 -0.07 -18.29 -19.07
C ASP A 99 1.02 -18.09 -18.01
N HIS A 100 0.62 -18.07 -16.73
CA HIS A 100 1.49 -17.97 -15.53
C HIS A 100 2.58 -16.89 -15.65
N PRO A 101 2.22 -15.63 -15.85
CA PRO A 101 3.17 -14.56 -16.21
C PRO A 101 4.27 -14.35 -15.17
N SER A 102 4.02 -14.64 -13.89
CA SER A 102 5.03 -14.52 -12.83
C SER A 102 6.23 -15.45 -13.00
N ARG A 103 6.12 -16.51 -13.83
CA ARG A 103 7.24 -17.40 -14.15
C ARG A 103 8.22 -16.78 -15.15
N LEU A 104 7.78 -15.75 -15.88
CA LEU A 104 8.58 -15.01 -16.87
C LEU A 104 9.15 -13.71 -16.31
N LEU A 105 8.82 -13.36 -15.06
CA LEU A 105 9.18 -12.12 -14.39
C LEU A 105 9.98 -12.41 -13.12
N ASN A 106 10.81 -11.45 -12.68
CA ASN A 106 11.38 -11.48 -11.35
C ASN A 106 10.45 -10.72 -10.40
N VAL A 107 9.66 -11.44 -9.61
CA VAL A 107 8.65 -10.82 -8.75
C VAL A 107 9.16 -10.65 -7.34
N ILE A 108 9.04 -9.42 -6.82
CA ILE A 108 9.33 -9.03 -5.43
C ILE A 108 8.01 -8.82 -4.71
N GLY A 109 7.79 -9.51 -3.60
CA GLY A 109 6.69 -9.28 -2.68
C GLY A 109 7.14 -8.48 -1.47
N ILE A 110 6.42 -7.42 -1.09
CA ILE A 110 6.73 -6.63 0.11
C ILE A 110 5.52 -6.62 1.03
N THR A 111 5.68 -7.17 2.24
CA THR A 111 4.65 -7.14 3.28
C THR A 111 5.13 -6.42 4.53
N GLY A 112 4.22 -6.12 5.43
CA GLY A 112 4.47 -5.46 6.71
C GLY A 112 3.25 -4.70 7.19
N THR A 113 3.30 -4.16 8.41
CA THR A 113 2.28 -3.24 8.92
C THR A 113 2.48 -1.87 8.26
N ASP A 114 3.63 -1.26 8.46
CA ASP A 114 4.03 0.04 7.91
C ASP A 114 5.18 -0.11 6.89
N GLY A 115 5.39 0.91 6.05
CA GLY A 115 6.58 1.03 5.19
C GLY A 115 6.50 0.29 3.85
N LYS A 116 5.51 -0.54 3.59
CA LYS A 116 5.34 -1.29 2.32
C LYS A 116 5.45 -0.39 1.08
N THR A 117 4.63 0.64 1.03
CA THR A 117 4.54 1.57 -0.11
C THR A 117 5.86 2.30 -0.34
N THR A 118 6.43 2.87 0.72
CA THR A 118 7.71 3.57 0.60
C THR A 118 8.84 2.64 0.15
N THR A 119 8.91 1.43 0.74
CA THR A 119 9.90 0.43 0.34
C THR A 119 9.69 -0.02 -1.11
N ALA A 120 8.43 -0.26 -1.53
CA ALA A 120 8.12 -0.65 -2.91
C ALA A 120 8.55 0.40 -3.93
N HIS A 121 8.26 1.68 -3.67
CA HIS A 121 8.69 2.78 -4.52
C HIS A 121 10.20 2.98 -4.50
N LEU A 122 10.87 2.79 -3.36
CA LEU A 122 12.34 2.83 -3.28
C LEU A 122 12.96 1.71 -4.11
N VAL A 123 12.48 0.47 -4.02
CA VAL A 123 12.96 -0.65 -4.84
C VAL A 123 12.76 -0.37 -6.32
N ASP A 124 11.59 0.12 -6.71
CA ASP A 124 11.30 0.51 -8.09
C ASP A 124 12.26 1.61 -8.57
N HIS A 125 12.46 2.65 -7.75
CA HIS A 125 13.40 3.73 -8.04
C HIS A 125 14.82 3.20 -8.23
N LEU A 126 15.34 2.41 -7.29
CA LEU A 126 16.68 1.85 -7.35
C LEU A 126 16.88 1.01 -8.62
N LEU A 127 15.99 0.07 -8.92
CA LEU A 127 16.08 -0.78 -10.09
C LEU A 127 16.06 0.03 -11.39
N ARG A 128 15.19 1.04 -11.48
CA ARG A 128 15.14 1.93 -12.66
C ARG A 128 16.40 2.76 -12.82
N ARG A 129 16.97 3.28 -11.73
CA ARG A 129 18.26 3.99 -11.75
C ARG A 129 19.41 3.07 -12.19
N LEU A 130 19.28 1.78 -11.94
CA LEU A 130 20.21 0.73 -12.39
C LEU A 130 19.92 0.23 -13.83
N GLY A 131 19.04 0.91 -14.58
CA GLY A 131 18.74 0.61 -15.98
C GLY A 131 17.77 -0.55 -16.20
N VAL A 132 17.02 -0.96 -15.18
CA VAL A 132 16.11 -2.11 -15.25
C VAL A 132 14.68 -1.65 -15.55
N ALA A 133 14.02 -2.32 -16.49
CA ALA A 133 12.58 -2.13 -16.75
C ALA A 133 11.74 -2.74 -15.62
N THR A 134 10.95 -1.91 -14.93
CA THR A 134 10.18 -2.32 -13.75
C THR A 134 8.67 -2.22 -13.94
N GLY A 135 7.94 -3.02 -13.15
CA GLY A 135 6.51 -2.91 -12.89
C GLY A 135 6.25 -2.75 -11.38
N LEU A 136 5.22 -2.03 -11.03
CA LEU A 136 4.78 -1.82 -9.64
C LEU A 136 3.28 -2.06 -9.53
N ILE A 137 2.88 -2.87 -8.57
CA ILE A 137 1.49 -3.03 -8.13
C ILE A 137 1.46 -2.62 -6.66
N GLY A 138 1.03 -1.39 -6.40
CA GLY A 138 1.07 -0.80 -5.07
C GLY A 138 -0.15 0.03 -4.71
N THR A 139 -0.18 0.54 -3.49
CA THR A 139 -1.30 1.32 -2.93
C THR A 139 -1.54 2.61 -3.72
N VAL A 140 -0.48 3.31 -4.10
CA VAL A 140 -0.54 4.64 -4.74
C VAL A 140 -0.72 4.48 -6.24
N ALA A 141 0.06 3.61 -6.88
CA ALA A 141 0.13 3.52 -8.33
C ALA A 141 0.27 2.08 -8.82
N ILE A 142 -0.15 1.88 -10.07
CA ILE A 142 0.22 0.74 -10.91
C ILE A 142 1.13 1.28 -12.00
N ARG A 143 2.35 0.73 -12.10
CA ARG A 143 3.32 1.07 -13.14
C ARG A 143 3.60 -0.14 -14.02
N ILE A 144 3.66 0.09 -15.33
CA ILE A 144 4.03 -0.92 -16.34
C ILE A 144 5.07 -0.27 -17.26
N GLY A 145 6.35 -0.56 -17.02
CA GLY A 145 7.45 0.11 -17.71
C GLY A 145 7.44 1.63 -17.44
N SER A 146 7.33 2.44 -18.49
CA SER A 146 7.26 3.91 -18.41
C SER A 146 5.86 4.45 -18.11
N ARG A 147 4.82 3.64 -18.25
CA ARG A 147 3.43 4.06 -18.03
C ARG A 147 3.03 3.88 -16.57
N GLU A 148 2.54 4.94 -15.97
CA GLU A 148 2.01 4.93 -14.59
C GLU A 148 0.56 5.39 -14.61
N ARG A 149 -0.25 4.77 -13.74
CA ARG A 149 -1.64 5.16 -13.48
C ARG A 149 -1.95 5.04 -12.00
N LEU A 150 -2.83 5.87 -11.49
CA LEU A 150 -3.35 5.72 -10.14
C LEU A 150 -4.01 4.35 -9.99
N HIS A 151 -3.90 3.77 -8.79
CA HIS A 151 -4.55 2.50 -8.50
C HIS A 151 -6.08 2.68 -8.53
N PRO A 152 -6.84 1.92 -9.36
CA PRO A 152 -8.28 2.15 -9.54
C PRO A 152 -9.13 1.75 -8.35
N SER A 153 -8.58 0.92 -7.46
CA SER A 153 -9.26 0.46 -6.24
C SER A 153 -8.49 0.89 -5.00
N ARG A 154 -9.17 0.91 -3.84
CA ARG A 154 -8.53 1.16 -2.54
C ARG A 154 -7.87 -0.10 -1.96
N GLN A 155 -7.84 -1.19 -2.69
CA GLN A 155 -7.20 -2.44 -2.27
C GLN A 155 -5.75 -2.45 -2.74
N THR A 156 -4.81 -2.29 -1.84
CA THR A 156 -3.37 -2.31 -2.12
C THR A 156 -2.93 -3.54 -2.92
N THR A 157 -3.46 -4.72 -2.60
CA THR A 157 -3.26 -5.96 -3.35
C THR A 157 -4.55 -6.28 -4.09
N PRO A 158 -4.62 -6.14 -5.42
CA PRO A 158 -5.83 -6.45 -6.21
C PRO A 158 -6.27 -7.90 -6.12
N GLU A 159 -7.46 -8.23 -6.60
CA GLU A 159 -7.91 -9.62 -6.73
C GLU A 159 -7.02 -10.39 -7.71
N SER A 160 -6.94 -11.71 -7.52
CA SER A 160 -5.99 -12.56 -8.23
C SER A 160 -6.10 -12.48 -9.76
N SER A 161 -7.30 -12.35 -10.33
CA SER A 161 -7.48 -12.17 -11.77
C SER A 161 -6.88 -10.86 -12.28
N ASP A 162 -6.97 -9.77 -11.50
CA ASP A 162 -6.35 -8.49 -11.82
C ASP A 162 -4.83 -8.55 -11.67
N VAL A 163 -4.32 -9.21 -10.62
CA VAL A 163 -2.88 -9.41 -10.44
C VAL A 163 -2.29 -10.15 -11.64
N GLN A 164 -2.88 -11.28 -12.05
CA GLN A 164 -2.38 -12.07 -13.18
C GLN A 164 -2.48 -11.30 -14.51
N ARG A 165 -3.55 -10.54 -14.72
CA ARG A 165 -3.70 -9.65 -15.88
C ARG A 165 -2.61 -8.59 -15.93
N LEU A 166 -2.35 -7.90 -14.80
CA LEU A 166 -1.30 -6.88 -14.72
C LEU A 166 0.09 -7.47 -14.96
N LEU A 167 0.38 -8.63 -14.37
CA LEU A 167 1.64 -9.34 -14.61
C LEU A 167 1.81 -9.70 -16.08
N ARG A 168 0.71 -10.10 -16.74
CA ARG A 168 0.76 -10.40 -18.20
C ARG A 168 0.99 -9.13 -19.03
N GLU A 169 0.33 -8.01 -18.70
CA GLU A 169 0.58 -6.71 -19.33
C GLU A 169 2.06 -6.28 -19.17
N MET A 170 2.67 -6.60 -18.01
CA MET A 170 4.08 -6.31 -17.73
C MET A 170 5.02 -7.19 -18.56
N VAL A 171 4.72 -8.49 -18.74
CA VAL A 171 5.48 -9.36 -19.65
C VAL A 171 5.37 -8.85 -21.09
N ASP A 172 4.17 -8.47 -21.53
CA ASP A 172 3.94 -7.95 -22.89
C ASP A 172 4.60 -6.57 -23.13
N ALA A 173 5.04 -5.90 -22.06
CA ALA A 173 5.79 -4.62 -22.05
C ALA A 173 7.29 -4.78 -21.74
N ASP A 174 7.84 -5.99 -21.86
CA ASP A 174 9.27 -6.32 -21.62
C ASP A 174 9.79 -5.88 -20.23
N VAL A 175 8.90 -5.84 -19.21
CA VAL A 175 9.29 -5.61 -17.82
C VAL A 175 10.11 -6.81 -17.32
N GLN A 176 11.18 -6.54 -16.57
CA GLN A 176 12.07 -7.55 -16.02
C GLN A 176 11.81 -7.84 -14.54
N TRP A 177 11.54 -6.81 -13.75
CA TRP A 177 11.29 -6.89 -12.33
C TRP A 177 9.94 -6.27 -11.96
N VAL A 178 9.20 -6.95 -11.14
CA VAL A 178 7.89 -6.49 -10.65
C VAL A 178 7.88 -6.43 -9.14
N ILE A 179 7.42 -5.32 -8.60
CA ILE A 179 7.24 -5.11 -7.16
C ILE A 179 5.74 -5.16 -6.86
N ILE A 180 5.34 -6.00 -5.90
CA ILE A 180 3.96 -6.14 -5.44
C ILE A 180 3.89 -5.84 -3.95
N GLU A 181 3.11 -4.85 -3.56
CA GLU A 181 2.71 -4.70 -2.16
C GLU A 181 1.74 -5.81 -1.78
N THR A 182 2.18 -6.74 -0.92
CA THR A 182 1.40 -7.89 -0.46
C THR A 182 0.86 -7.66 0.94
N THR A 183 -0.41 -7.27 1.04
CA THR A 183 -1.08 -7.07 2.34
C THR A 183 -1.40 -8.40 3.02
N SER A 184 -1.61 -8.38 4.35
CA SER A 184 -2.07 -9.57 5.09
C SER A 184 -3.42 -10.09 4.56
N HIS A 185 -4.34 -9.19 4.20
CA HIS A 185 -5.59 -9.55 3.51
C HIS A 185 -5.33 -10.18 2.15
N GLY A 186 -4.45 -9.59 1.32
CA GLY A 186 -4.12 -10.14 0.00
C GLY A 186 -3.55 -11.54 0.07
N LEU A 187 -2.71 -11.82 1.07
CA LEU A 187 -2.16 -13.14 1.35
C LEU A 187 -3.22 -14.11 1.88
N ALA A 188 -4.00 -13.71 2.90
CA ALA A 188 -5.05 -14.56 3.49
C ALA A 188 -6.23 -14.82 2.54
N MET A 189 -6.51 -13.87 1.63
CA MET A 189 -7.59 -13.99 0.63
C MET A 189 -7.10 -14.59 -0.69
N HIS A 190 -5.98 -15.29 -0.74
CA HIS A 190 -5.49 -16.02 -1.90
C HIS A 190 -5.24 -15.16 -3.17
N ARG A 191 -5.04 -13.84 -3.03
CA ARG A 191 -4.93 -12.95 -4.19
C ARG A 191 -3.63 -13.10 -4.98
N VAL A 192 -2.62 -13.68 -4.37
CA VAL A 192 -1.27 -13.86 -4.96
C VAL A 192 -0.82 -15.33 -4.95
N ASP A 193 -1.75 -16.28 -4.86
CA ASP A 193 -1.40 -17.70 -4.69
C ASP A 193 -0.67 -18.29 -5.90
N ASP A 194 -1.02 -17.91 -7.12
CA ASP A 194 -0.28 -18.34 -8.32
C ASP A 194 0.85 -17.36 -8.71
N VAL A 195 1.32 -16.50 -7.79
CA VAL A 195 2.48 -15.65 -8.04
C VAL A 195 3.74 -16.33 -7.52
N ARG A 196 4.72 -16.53 -8.42
CA ARG A 196 6.05 -17.03 -8.06
C ARG A 196 6.93 -15.86 -7.64
N PHE A 197 7.15 -15.71 -6.33
CA PHE A 197 8.02 -14.67 -5.79
C PHE A 197 9.49 -15.12 -5.81
N ARG A 198 10.36 -14.29 -6.41
CA ARG A 198 11.80 -14.44 -6.35
C ARG A 198 12.40 -13.85 -5.07
N ILE A 199 11.85 -12.74 -4.60
CA ILE A 199 12.24 -12.10 -3.34
C ILE A 199 10.99 -11.76 -2.55
N GLY A 200 11.01 -11.99 -1.24
CA GLY A 200 9.97 -11.55 -0.32
C GLY A 200 10.55 -10.76 0.83
N ALA A 201 9.96 -9.61 1.14
CA ALA A 201 10.44 -8.74 2.19
C ALA A 201 9.39 -8.46 3.26
N VAL A 202 9.82 -8.37 4.52
CA VAL A 202 9.01 -7.97 5.67
C VAL A 202 9.60 -6.71 6.28
N THR A 203 8.83 -5.62 6.29
CA THR A 203 9.27 -4.35 6.87
C THR A 203 9.14 -4.34 8.39
N ASN A 204 7.96 -4.65 8.90
CA ASN A 204 7.64 -4.80 10.33
C ASN A 204 6.30 -5.52 10.49
N VAL A 205 6.04 -6.08 11.68
CA VAL A 205 4.75 -6.70 12.02
C VAL A 205 4.34 -6.29 13.43
N THR A 206 3.50 -5.27 13.51
CA THR A 206 2.93 -4.73 14.75
C THR A 206 1.44 -5.09 14.87
N HIS A 207 0.67 -4.33 15.64
CA HIS A 207 -0.78 -4.54 15.81
C HIS A 207 -1.57 -3.82 14.72
N GLU A 208 -2.31 -4.56 13.88
CA GLU A 208 -3.25 -4.00 12.91
C GLU A 208 -4.23 -5.07 12.42
N HIS A 209 -5.42 -4.66 11.96
CA HIS A 209 -6.43 -5.53 11.35
C HIS A 209 -6.87 -6.73 12.21
N LEU A 210 -6.98 -6.56 13.53
CA LEU A 210 -7.43 -7.63 14.42
C LEU A 210 -8.92 -7.93 14.29
N ASP A 211 -9.70 -6.97 13.82
CA ASP A 211 -11.10 -7.11 13.39
C ASP A 211 -11.27 -8.21 12.33
N TYR A 212 -10.32 -8.33 11.41
CA TYR A 212 -10.32 -9.37 10.36
C TYR A 212 -9.58 -10.64 10.78
N HIS A 213 -8.38 -10.51 11.36
CA HIS A 213 -7.52 -11.68 11.67
C HIS A 213 -7.83 -12.35 13.00
N GLY A 214 -8.56 -11.69 13.90
CA GLY A 214 -8.95 -12.19 15.23
C GLY A 214 -7.83 -12.21 16.26
N SER A 215 -6.56 -12.39 15.86
CA SER A 215 -5.41 -12.38 16.77
C SER A 215 -4.14 -11.89 16.11
N VAL A 216 -3.16 -11.46 16.93
CA VAL A 216 -1.83 -11.06 16.48
C VAL A 216 -1.09 -12.20 15.81
N GLU A 217 -1.24 -13.41 16.33
CA GLU A 217 -0.63 -14.62 15.78
C GLU A 217 -1.18 -14.98 14.40
N ALA A 218 -2.50 -14.83 14.20
CA ALA A 218 -3.13 -15.04 12.90
C ALA A 218 -2.67 -13.97 11.88
N TYR A 219 -2.57 -12.70 12.31
CA TYR A 219 -2.03 -11.63 11.49
C TYR A 219 -0.56 -11.86 11.08
N ARG A 220 0.28 -12.31 12.02
CA ARG A 220 1.67 -12.71 11.76
C ARG A 220 1.74 -13.86 10.77
N ARG A 221 0.97 -14.93 10.99
CA ARG A 221 0.89 -16.09 10.07
C ARG A 221 0.48 -15.67 8.67
N ALA A 222 -0.53 -14.78 8.53
CA ALA A 222 -0.97 -14.29 7.24
C ALA A 222 0.18 -13.60 6.47
N LYS A 223 0.99 -12.78 7.13
CA LYS A 223 2.18 -12.17 6.50
C LYS A 223 3.27 -13.19 6.20
N GLY A 224 3.45 -14.18 7.06
CA GLY A 224 4.41 -15.26 6.89
C GLY A 224 4.14 -16.14 5.65
N ILE A 225 2.91 -16.16 5.11
CA ILE A 225 2.59 -16.85 3.85
C ILE A 225 3.52 -16.39 2.71
N LEU A 226 3.87 -15.09 2.66
CA LEU A 226 4.82 -14.59 1.66
C LEU A 226 6.17 -15.31 1.77
N LEU A 227 6.69 -15.46 3.00
CA LEU A 227 7.99 -16.10 3.25
C LEU A 227 7.97 -17.58 2.85
N GLN A 228 6.89 -18.29 3.16
CA GLN A 228 6.72 -19.69 2.73
C GLN A 228 6.71 -19.83 1.21
N ARG A 229 6.02 -18.92 0.49
CA ARG A 229 5.98 -18.92 -0.97
C ARG A 229 7.35 -18.66 -1.59
N VAL A 230 8.10 -17.71 -1.03
CA VAL A 230 9.47 -17.43 -1.47
C VAL A 230 10.39 -18.62 -1.21
N ALA A 231 10.27 -19.27 -0.05
CA ALA A 231 11.05 -20.46 0.28
C ALA A 231 10.72 -21.62 -0.68
N ALA A 232 9.44 -21.86 -0.97
CA ALA A 232 9.00 -22.88 -1.93
C ALA A 232 9.52 -22.61 -3.36
N ALA A 233 9.80 -21.34 -3.71
CA ALA A 233 10.38 -20.95 -4.99
C ALA A 233 11.93 -20.91 -4.98
N ALA A 234 12.59 -21.32 -3.88
CA ALA A 234 14.03 -21.20 -3.65
C ALA A 234 14.54 -19.76 -3.85
N GLY A 235 13.76 -18.78 -3.38
CA GLY A 235 14.04 -17.36 -3.52
C GLY A 235 14.91 -16.79 -2.40
N VAL A 236 14.84 -15.46 -2.19
CA VAL A 236 15.54 -14.74 -1.14
C VAL A 236 14.53 -14.03 -0.24
N VAL A 237 14.67 -14.18 1.06
CA VAL A 237 13.85 -13.48 2.05
C VAL A 237 14.64 -12.32 2.66
N VAL A 238 13.98 -11.17 2.82
CA VAL A 238 14.54 -9.98 3.48
C VAL A 238 13.71 -9.69 4.73
N THR A 239 14.36 -9.60 5.91
CA THR A 239 13.68 -9.37 7.19
C THR A 239 14.30 -8.25 8.00
N ASN A 240 13.46 -7.58 8.80
CA ASN A 240 13.89 -6.54 9.73
C ASN A 240 14.34 -7.15 11.06
N ALA A 241 15.63 -7.10 11.36
CA ALA A 241 16.20 -7.64 12.59
C ALA A 241 15.80 -6.80 13.85
N ASP A 242 15.42 -5.54 13.66
CA ASP A 242 14.98 -4.67 14.78
C ASP A 242 13.52 -4.91 15.17
N ASP A 243 12.71 -5.57 14.30
CA ASP A 243 11.28 -5.78 14.54
C ASP A 243 10.98 -7.17 15.11
N PRO A 244 10.45 -7.27 16.34
CA PRO A 244 10.15 -8.56 16.98
C PRO A 244 9.12 -9.39 16.18
N GLY A 245 8.16 -8.72 15.52
CA GLY A 245 7.12 -9.39 14.76
C GLY A 245 7.66 -9.97 13.45
N ALA A 246 8.56 -9.28 12.76
CA ALA A 246 9.24 -9.81 11.57
C ALA A 246 10.13 -11.01 11.94
N ARG A 247 10.88 -10.92 13.05
CA ARG A 247 11.67 -12.05 13.57
C ARG A 247 10.81 -13.26 13.95
N ALA A 248 9.64 -13.02 14.53
CA ALA A 248 8.74 -14.10 14.95
C ALA A 248 8.24 -14.97 13.79
N ILE A 249 8.16 -14.44 12.56
CA ILE A 249 7.70 -15.17 11.36
C ILE A 249 8.86 -15.64 10.46
N GLU A 250 10.10 -15.29 10.76
CA GLU A 250 11.26 -15.63 9.93
C GLU A 250 11.46 -17.15 9.78
N HIS A 251 11.09 -17.95 10.79
CA HIS A 251 11.14 -19.40 10.70
C HIS A 251 10.30 -19.98 9.54
N MET A 252 9.30 -19.24 9.04
CA MET A 252 8.50 -19.63 7.88
C MET A 252 9.28 -19.53 6.55
N ALA A 253 10.49 -18.96 6.57
CA ALA A 253 11.45 -18.93 5.48
C ALA A 253 12.46 -20.09 5.53
N ALA A 254 12.20 -21.15 6.31
CA ALA A 254 13.15 -22.23 6.52
C ALA A 254 13.62 -22.85 5.20
N GLY A 255 14.92 -23.09 5.09
CA GLY A 255 15.55 -23.68 3.90
C GLY A 255 15.87 -22.71 2.77
N THR A 256 15.64 -21.39 2.95
CA THR A 256 16.02 -20.39 1.94
C THR A 256 17.00 -19.35 2.50
N ARG A 257 17.62 -18.60 1.58
CA ARG A 257 18.54 -17.49 1.96
C ARG A 257 17.76 -16.36 2.61
N VAL A 258 18.16 -15.95 3.80
CA VAL A 258 17.62 -14.79 4.53
C VAL A 258 18.68 -13.68 4.57
N ILE A 259 18.30 -12.47 4.20
CA ILE A 259 19.09 -11.25 4.37
C ILE A 259 18.41 -10.40 5.43
N ARG A 260 19.10 -10.16 6.53
CA ARG A 260 18.60 -9.34 7.64
C ARG A 260 19.12 -7.93 7.53
N TYR A 261 18.28 -6.94 7.78
CA TYR A 261 18.71 -5.55 7.88
C TYR A 261 18.38 -4.96 9.26
N SER A 262 19.21 -4.00 9.70
CA SER A 262 19.04 -3.30 10.98
C SER A 262 19.44 -1.84 10.88
N LYS A 263 18.60 -0.97 11.43
CA LYS A 263 18.88 0.44 11.66
C LYS A 263 19.48 0.70 13.06
N ASP A 264 19.13 -0.14 14.02
CA ASP A 264 19.41 0.09 15.45
C ASP A 264 20.63 -0.71 15.96
N GLY A 265 21.40 -1.33 15.07
CA GLY A 265 22.69 -1.98 15.40
C GLY A 265 22.57 -3.46 15.76
N SER A 266 21.41 -4.10 15.59
CA SER A 266 21.25 -5.56 15.73
C SER A 266 22.20 -6.32 14.79
N GLN A 267 22.53 -7.57 15.09
CA GLN A 267 23.26 -8.44 14.18
C GLN A 267 22.46 -8.63 12.91
N ALA A 268 22.97 -8.12 11.79
CA ALA A 268 22.31 -8.11 10.50
C ALA A 268 23.34 -8.09 9.35
N ASP A 269 22.90 -8.55 8.18
CA ASP A 269 23.72 -8.54 6.97
C ASP A 269 23.87 -7.14 6.38
N LEU A 270 22.83 -6.27 6.54
CA LEU A 270 22.88 -4.86 6.19
C LEU A 270 22.59 -3.99 7.40
N ARG A 271 23.39 -2.94 7.60
CA ARG A 271 23.23 -2.00 8.72
C ARG A 271 23.38 -0.56 8.27
N ALA A 272 22.65 0.34 8.92
CA ALA A 272 22.95 1.78 8.83
C ALA A 272 23.84 2.19 10.00
N LEU A 273 25.00 2.70 9.69
CA LEU A 273 25.96 3.21 10.68
C LEU A 273 25.99 4.73 10.64
N ARG A 274 26.24 5.37 11.78
CA ARG A 274 26.43 6.84 11.89
C ARG A 274 25.25 7.65 11.32
N VAL A 275 24.03 7.20 11.56
CA VAL A 275 22.80 7.85 11.05
C VAL A 275 22.69 9.28 11.57
N ARG A 276 22.57 10.25 10.66
CA ARG A 276 22.34 11.67 10.94
C ARG A 276 21.09 12.12 10.18
N SER A 277 20.06 12.56 10.93
CA SER A 277 18.82 13.09 10.33
C SER A 277 18.88 14.61 10.24
N HIS A 278 18.44 15.16 9.12
CA HIS A 278 18.39 16.57 8.80
C HIS A 278 17.00 16.95 8.32
N ALA A 279 16.71 18.25 8.22
CA ALA A 279 15.44 18.78 7.73
C ALA A 279 15.08 18.37 6.29
N VAL A 280 16.06 17.89 5.51
CA VAL A 280 15.88 17.51 4.10
C VAL A 280 16.11 16.02 3.84
N GLY A 281 16.42 15.23 4.87
CA GLY A 281 16.68 13.80 4.70
C GLY A 281 17.57 13.20 5.78
N SER A 282 18.24 12.10 5.45
CA SER A 282 19.16 11.39 6.35
C SER A 282 20.46 11.05 5.64
N GLN A 283 21.57 11.04 6.38
CA GLN A 283 22.88 10.56 5.91
C GLN A 283 23.33 9.40 6.81
N PHE A 284 23.87 8.37 6.22
CA PHE A 284 24.39 7.20 6.94
C PHE A 284 25.36 6.41 6.06
N ASP A 285 26.14 5.52 6.68
CA ASP A 285 26.92 4.53 5.96
C ASP A 285 26.13 3.22 5.89
N LEU A 286 25.94 2.73 4.69
CA LEU A 286 25.34 1.44 4.42
C LEU A 286 26.42 0.37 4.49
N ASP A 287 26.48 -0.37 5.59
CA ASP A 287 27.39 -1.50 5.80
C ASP A 287 26.68 -2.80 5.37
N ALA A 288 27.23 -3.48 4.39
CA ALA A 288 26.73 -4.75 3.88
C ALA A 288 27.76 -5.90 4.08
N GLY A 289 28.52 -5.83 5.17
CA GLY A 289 29.50 -6.85 5.54
C GLY A 289 30.49 -7.16 4.43
N PRO A 290 30.49 -8.38 3.86
CA PRO A 290 31.44 -8.75 2.80
C PRO A 290 31.33 -7.93 1.52
N HIS A 291 30.19 -7.27 1.30
CA HIS A 291 29.97 -6.40 0.12
C HIS A 291 30.54 -4.99 0.31
N GLY A 292 31.07 -4.68 1.50
CA GLY A 292 31.72 -3.39 1.83
C GLY A 292 30.77 -2.39 2.50
N ILE A 293 31.24 -1.14 2.55
CA ILE A 293 30.53 0.01 3.15
C ILE A 293 30.43 1.11 2.10
N ALA A 294 29.27 1.71 1.95
CA ALA A 294 29.03 2.83 1.04
C ALA A 294 28.30 3.98 1.74
N PRO A 295 28.71 5.26 1.55
CA PRO A 295 27.98 6.40 2.09
C PRO A 295 26.67 6.60 1.34
N VAL A 296 25.60 6.91 2.09
CA VAL A 296 24.26 7.16 1.56
C VAL A 296 23.79 8.53 2.00
N THR A 297 23.29 9.31 1.05
CA THR A 297 22.44 10.49 1.31
C THR A 297 21.02 10.15 0.85
N LEU A 298 20.10 10.08 1.78
CA LEU A 298 18.70 9.71 1.52
C LEU A 298 17.81 10.95 1.68
N PRO A 299 17.23 11.51 0.60
CA PRO A 299 16.39 12.71 0.68
C PRO A 299 14.96 12.40 1.15
N LEU A 300 14.83 11.54 2.16
CA LEU A 300 13.56 11.16 2.81
C LEU A 300 13.64 11.42 4.31
N LEU A 301 12.60 12.04 4.86
CA LEU A 301 12.53 12.43 6.26
C LEU A 301 12.26 11.23 7.18
N GLY A 302 12.97 11.21 8.31
CA GLY A 302 12.68 10.33 9.44
C GLY A 302 13.40 8.98 9.46
N GLY A 303 13.72 8.54 10.66
CA GLY A 303 14.45 7.29 10.88
C GLY A 303 13.72 6.03 10.39
N PHE A 304 12.39 6.06 10.27
CA PHE A 304 11.65 4.97 9.65
C PHE A 304 11.93 4.86 8.14
N ASN A 305 12.27 5.96 7.46
CA ASN A 305 12.67 5.91 6.06
C ASN A 305 14.10 5.38 5.88
N VAL A 306 14.96 5.51 6.89
CA VAL A 306 16.24 4.78 6.91
C VAL A 306 15.99 3.27 6.94
N ALA A 307 15.07 2.78 7.76
CA ALA A 307 14.70 1.36 7.78
C ALA A 307 14.08 0.89 6.45
N ASN A 308 13.19 1.71 5.83
CA ASN A 308 12.64 1.43 4.52
C ASN A 308 13.73 1.37 3.43
N ALA A 309 14.70 2.28 3.48
CA ALA A 309 15.84 2.31 2.57
C ALA A 309 16.77 1.09 2.75
N LEU A 310 17.03 0.66 3.98
CA LEU A 310 17.76 -0.58 4.26
C LEU A 310 17.02 -1.81 3.71
N CYS A 311 15.70 -1.89 3.88
CA CYS A 311 14.89 -2.95 3.30
C CYS A 311 15.01 -2.96 1.78
N ALA A 312 14.88 -1.79 1.14
CA ALA A 312 15.03 -1.66 -0.31
C ALA A 312 16.44 -2.04 -0.79
N ALA A 313 17.49 -1.59 -0.08
CA ALA A 313 18.87 -1.98 -0.37
C ALA A 313 19.09 -3.49 -0.26
N ALA A 314 18.56 -4.12 0.80
CA ALA A 314 18.66 -5.55 1.01
C ALA A 314 17.97 -6.36 -0.12
N ILE A 315 16.80 -5.87 -0.58
CA ILE A 315 16.09 -6.47 -1.72
C ILE A 315 16.94 -6.38 -2.99
N VAL A 316 17.47 -5.18 -3.32
CA VAL A 316 18.21 -4.94 -4.56
C VAL A 316 19.58 -5.61 -4.52
N LEU A 317 20.24 -5.67 -3.36
CA LEU A 317 21.46 -6.46 -3.15
C LEU A 317 21.17 -7.97 -3.30
N GLY A 318 20.06 -8.45 -2.73
CA GLY A 318 19.57 -9.81 -2.90
C GLY A 318 19.23 -10.18 -4.35
N ALA A 319 18.87 -9.20 -5.16
CA ALA A 319 18.67 -9.32 -6.60
C ALA A 319 20.00 -9.38 -7.40
N GLY A 320 21.15 -9.13 -6.74
CA GLY A 320 22.49 -9.26 -7.34
C GLY A 320 23.11 -7.96 -7.82
N PHE A 321 22.57 -6.80 -7.46
CA PHE A 321 23.15 -5.51 -7.85
C PHE A 321 24.23 -5.03 -6.87
N PRO A 322 25.25 -4.27 -7.35
CA PRO A 322 26.39 -3.84 -6.54
C PRO A 322 25.99 -2.80 -5.48
N LEU A 323 26.56 -2.91 -4.26
CA LEU A 323 26.30 -1.99 -3.14
C LEU A 323 26.54 -0.52 -3.48
N ALA A 324 27.65 -0.21 -4.16
CA ALA A 324 28.00 1.17 -4.52
C ALA A 324 26.94 1.82 -5.42
N ALA A 325 26.44 1.07 -6.42
CA ALA A 325 25.42 1.56 -7.33
C ALA A 325 24.05 1.73 -6.61
N ILE A 326 23.72 0.85 -5.65
CA ILE A 326 22.53 1.00 -4.79
C ILE A 326 22.63 2.28 -3.96
N ALA A 327 23.77 2.51 -3.31
CA ALA A 327 24.01 3.69 -2.47
C ALA A 327 23.91 5.00 -3.26
N GLU A 328 24.52 5.05 -4.46
CA GLU A 328 24.44 6.18 -5.38
C GLU A 328 22.98 6.46 -5.80
N ALA A 329 22.25 5.43 -6.23
CA ALA A 329 20.86 5.54 -6.67
C ALA A 329 19.92 6.07 -5.56
N MET A 330 20.20 5.77 -4.29
CA MET A 330 19.43 6.30 -3.15
C MET A 330 19.46 7.82 -3.06
N GLY A 331 20.55 8.46 -3.49
CA GLY A 331 20.71 9.92 -3.44
C GLY A 331 19.70 10.69 -4.29
N SER A 332 19.11 10.04 -5.27
CA SER A 332 18.08 10.61 -6.15
C SER A 332 16.67 10.12 -5.85
N ALA A 333 16.44 9.49 -4.69
CA ALA A 333 15.11 9.04 -4.29
C ALA A 333 14.18 10.23 -4.02
N HIS A 334 12.91 10.06 -4.36
CA HIS A 334 11.88 11.07 -4.12
C HIS A 334 10.84 10.56 -3.12
N PRO A 335 10.24 11.45 -2.30
CA PRO A 335 9.12 11.06 -1.46
C PRO A 335 7.97 10.49 -2.29
N VAL A 336 7.34 9.45 -1.79
CA VAL A 336 6.12 8.91 -2.39
C VAL A 336 4.98 9.91 -2.17
N PRO A 337 4.15 10.21 -3.17
CA PRO A 337 3.00 11.09 -2.97
C PRO A 337 2.18 10.70 -1.74
N GLY A 338 1.90 11.66 -0.86
CA GLY A 338 1.15 11.42 0.38
C GLY A 338 1.87 10.59 1.45
N ARG A 339 3.19 10.43 1.37
CA ARG A 339 4.03 9.81 2.39
C ARG A 339 5.17 10.73 2.79
N MET A 340 4.97 11.53 3.82
CA MET A 340 5.91 12.59 4.24
C MET A 340 6.32 13.51 3.09
N ALA A 341 5.41 13.73 2.14
CA ALA A 341 5.65 14.53 0.94
C ALA A 341 5.62 16.02 1.28
N ARG A 342 6.69 16.74 0.96
CA ARG A 342 6.78 18.19 1.20
C ARG A 342 6.15 18.97 0.06
N ILE A 343 5.55 20.11 0.41
CA ILE A 343 5.04 21.09 -0.56
C ILE A 343 5.83 22.38 -0.38
N GLU A 344 6.49 22.80 -1.45
CA GLU A 344 7.35 23.98 -1.47
C GLU A 344 6.89 24.92 -2.59
N MET A 345 6.40 26.11 -2.23
CA MET A 345 6.01 27.17 -3.14
C MET A 345 6.57 28.53 -2.72
N GLY A 346 7.65 28.56 -1.92
CA GLY A 346 8.27 29.77 -1.41
C GLY A 346 7.62 30.33 -0.14
N GLN A 347 6.67 29.61 0.46
CA GLN A 347 6.09 29.98 1.75
C GLN A 347 7.13 29.88 2.89
N PRO A 348 7.01 30.72 3.96
CA PRO A 348 7.99 30.77 5.05
C PRO A 348 7.80 29.66 6.11
N PHE A 349 6.88 28.72 5.92
CA PHE A 349 6.59 27.59 6.79
C PHE A 349 6.64 26.29 6.00
N SER A 350 6.89 25.18 6.68
CA SER A 350 6.91 23.86 6.06
C SER A 350 5.52 23.28 5.92
N ILE A 351 5.24 22.55 4.81
CA ILE A 351 4.02 21.77 4.63
C ILE A 351 4.41 20.34 4.33
N VAL A 352 3.80 19.39 5.04
CA VAL A 352 3.99 17.95 4.86
C VAL A 352 2.63 17.29 4.66
N VAL A 353 2.51 16.47 3.63
CA VAL A 353 1.34 15.62 3.36
C VAL A 353 1.67 14.19 3.74
N ASP A 354 0.84 13.57 4.58
CA ASP A 354 1.02 12.17 4.99
C ASP A 354 -0.31 11.41 5.08
N TYR A 355 -0.24 10.10 4.88
CA TYR A 355 -1.39 9.20 4.96
C TYR A 355 -1.71 8.76 6.40
N ALA A 356 -1.06 9.28 7.41
CA ALA A 356 -1.29 8.93 8.81
C ALA A 356 -2.77 9.15 9.21
N HIS A 357 -3.54 8.07 9.31
CA HIS A 357 -4.97 8.03 9.57
C HIS A 357 -5.34 7.17 10.79
N THR A 358 -4.34 6.65 11.50
CA THR A 358 -4.50 5.96 12.79
C THR A 358 -3.81 6.74 13.91
N PRO A 359 -4.25 6.59 15.19
CA PRO A 359 -3.61 7.27 16.31
C PRO A 359 -2.10 7.05 16.37
N SER A 360 -1.64 5.79 16.24
CA SER A 360 -0.22 5.43 16.28
C SER A 360 0.58 6.01 15.12
N ALA A 361 0.03 6.04 13.89
CA ALA A 361 0.71 6.64 12.75
C ALA A 361 0.80 8.17 12.91
N LEU A 362 -0.29 8.81 13.35
CA LEU A 362 -0.32 10.25 13.62
C LEU A 362 0.70 10.63 14.70
N GLU A 363 0.78 9.86 15.79
CA GLU A 363 1.74 10.07 16.87
C GLU A 363 3.19 10.00 16.37
N LYS A 364 3.54 8.97 15.58
CA LYS A 364 4.88 8.81 14.99
C LYS A 364 5.27 10.00 14.12
N VAL A 365 4.34 10.45 13.26
CA VAL A 365 4.58 11.58 12.34
C VAL A 365 4.72 12.89 13.12
N LEU A 366 3.85 13.17 14.09
CA LEU A 366 3.92 14.38 14.90
C LEU A 366 5.20 14.43 15.74
N HIS A 367 5.61 13.33 16.35
CA HIS A 367 6.90 13.27 17.07
C HIS A 367 8.10 13.55 16.15
N LEU A 368 8.10 12.99 14.93
CA LEU A 368 9.15 13.26 13.96
C LEU A 368 9.20 14.74 13.58
N LEU A 369 8.05 15.32 13.22
CA LEU A 369 7.98 16.73 12.80
C LEU A 369 8.34 17.67 13.94
N ARG A 370 7.94 17.35 15.17
CA ARG A 370 8.36 18.11 16.38
C ARG A 370 9.88 18.08 16.55
N GLY A 371 10.51 16.94 16.31
CA GLY A 371 11.98 16.82 16.37
C GLY A 371 12.71 17.65 15.31
N LEU A 372 12.12 17.80 14.12
CA LEU A 372 12.66 18.57 13.02
C LEU A 372 12.38 20.08 13.14
N HIS A 373 11.22 20.46 13.71
CA HIS A 373 10.75 21.86 13.84
C HIS A 373 10.70 22.29 15.33
N ARG A 374 11.86 22.22 16.01
CA ARG A 374 11.95 22.48 17.46
C ARG A 374 11.56 23.89 17.88
N LYS A 375 11.69 24.87 17.01
CA LYS A 375 11.45 26.30 17.31
C LYS A 375 10.10 26.81 16.78
N GLY A 376 9.53 26.12 15.78
CA GLY A 376 8.26 26.45 15.16
C GLY A 376 7.09 25.73 15.81
N ARG A 377 5.88 26.23 15.56
CA ARG A 377 4.65 25.53 15.95
C ARG A 377 4.37 24.39 14.97
N LEU A 378 3.73 23.35 15.49
CA LEU A 378 3.23 22.23 14.69
C LEU A 378 1.71 22.35 14.60
N ILE A 379 1.21 22.52 13.39
CA ILE A 379 -0.20 22.63 13.06
C ILE A 379 -0.61 21.34 12.34
N VAL A 380 -1.70 20.68 12.75
CA VAL A 380 -2.16 19.47 12.11
C VAL A 380 -3.58 19.60 11.59
N VAL A 381 -3.81 19.20 10.33
CA VAL A 381 -5.14 19.04 9.70
C VAL A 381 -5.39 17.56 9.54
N TYR A 382 -6.47 17.02 10.14
CA TYR A 382 -6.75 15.59 10.13
C TYR A 382 -8.24 15.30 10.32
N GLY A 383 -8.62 14.07 10.00
CA GLY A 383 -9.97 13.57 10.16
C GLY A 383 -10.00 12.07 10.39
N SER A 384 -11.19 11.49 10.28
CA SER A 384 -11.40 10.04 10.36
C SER A 384 -12.50 9.61 9.40
N ALA A 385 -12.37 8.39 8.83
CA ALA A 385 -13.38 7.84 7.95
C ALA A 385 -14.60 7.34 8.73
N GLY A 386 -15.79 7.52 8.16
CA GLY A 386 -17.03 6.89 8.58
C GLY A 386 -17.07 5.40 8.26
N GLU A 387 -17.98 4.66 8.92
CA GLU A 387 -18.16 3.21 8.77
C GLU A 387 -16.86 2.41 8.98
N ARG A 388 -16.02 2.90 9.88
CA ARG A 388 -14.74 2.32 10.29
C ARG A 388 -14.65 2.33 11.81
N ASP A 389 -13.48 1.93 12.32
CA ASP A 389 -13.17 1.93 13.75
C ASP A 389 -13.50 3.30 14.39
N VAL A 390 -14.57 3.35 15.17
CA VAL A 390 -15.05 4.55 15.88
C VAL A 390 -14.15 4.85 17.09
N GLU A 391 -13.60 3.81 17.73
CA GLU A 391 -12.80 3.97 18.94
C GLU A 391 -11.51 4.76 18.70
N LYS A 392 -10.98 4.74 17.48
CA LYS A 392 -9.79 5.50 17.11
C LYS A 392 -10.01 7.02 17.10
N ARG A 393 -11.27 7.51 16.93
CA ARG A 393 -11.59 8.94 16.74
C ARG A 393 -11.14 9.80 17.94
N PRO A 394 -11.61 9.54 19.18
CA PRO A 394 -11.15 10.31 20.33
C PRO A 394 -9.66 10.12 20.61
N LEU A 395 -9.08 8.94 20.28
CA LEU A 395 -7.65 8.71 20.44
C LEU A 395 -6.81 9.58 19.49
N GLN A 396 -7.25 9.77 18.24
CA GLN A 396 -6.60 10.69 17.30
C GLN A 396 -6.63 12.14 17.83
N GLY A 397 -7.79 12.58 18.36
CA GLY A 397 -7.96 13.88 19.00
C GLY A 397 -6.98 14.09 20.13
N ALA A 398 -6.90 13.12 21.04
CA ALA A 398 -6.00 13.17 22.19
C ALA A 398 -4.50 13.19 21.78
N VAL A 399 -4.12 12.43 20.76
CA VAL A 399 -2.74 12.44 20.21
C VAL A 399 -2.40 13.83 19.65
N ALA A 400 -3.27 14.38 18.80
CA ALA A 400 -3.07 15.69 18.20
C ALA A 400 -2.96 16.80 19.26
N ALA A 401 -3.84 16.82 20.25
CA ALA A 401 -3.83 17.80 21.34
C ALA A 401 -2.55 17.78 22.18
N ARG A 402 -1.94 16.59 22.38
CA ARG A 402 -0.70 16.48 23.13
C ARG A 402 0.56 16.88 22.36
N LEU A 403 0.56 16.71 21.04
CA LEU A 403 1.79 16.77 20.24
C LEU A 403 1.82 17.96 19.27
N ALA A 404 0.67 18.48 18.85
CA ALA A 404 0.56 19.65 17.99
C ALA A 404 0.20 20.90 18.82
N ASP A 405 0.62 22.08 18.35
CA ASP A 405 0.27 23.37 18.96
C ASP A 405 -1.10 23.84 18.51
N ILE A 406 -1.52 23.47 17.30
CA ILE A 406 -2.83 23.79 16.72
C ILE A 406 -3.36 22.53 16.01
N SER A 407 -4.61 22.19 16.29
CA SER A 407 -5.35 21.09 15.67
C SER A 407 -6.52 21.62 14.87
N VAL A 408 -6.64 21.20 13.61
CA VAL A 408 -7.80 21.47 12.75
C VAL A 408 -8.43 20.14 12.37
N VAL A 409 -9.58 19.82 12.94
CA VAL A 409 -10.34 18.59 12.66
C VAL A 409 -11.27 18.84 11.50
N THR A 410 -11.30 17.90 10.54
CA THR A 410 -12.05 18.02 9.30
C THR A 410 -12.55 16.69 8.76
N SER A 411 -13.30 16.70 7.66
CA SER A 411 -13.73 15.49 6.97
C SER A 411 -12.55 14.76 6.33
N GLU A 412 -12.61 13.42 6.35
CA GLU A 412 -11.74 12.53 5.59
C GLU A 412 -12.56 11.79 4.53
N ASP A 413 -13.35 10.79 4.92
CA ASP A 413 -14.33 10.05 4.12
C ASP A 413 -15.56 9.80 4.98
N PRO A 414 -16.50 10.74 5.12
CA PRO A 414 -17.64 10.56 6.02
C PRO A 414 -18.52 9.36 5.65
N ARG A 415 -18.59 9.02 4.35
CA ARG A 415 -19.46 7.95 3.81
C ARG A 415 -20.92 8.23 4.14
N PHE A 416 -21.62 7.28 4.78
CA PHE A 416 -23.03 7.44 5.19
C PHE A 416 -23.18 8.02 6.59
N GLU A 417 -22.09 8.27 7.34
CA GLU A 417 -22.16 8.93 8.64
C GLU A 417 -22.18 10.46 8.50
N ASP A 418 -22.72 11.11 9.51
CA ASP A 418 -22.67 12.57 9.62
C ASP A 418 -21.25 13.04 9.89
N ALA A 419 -20.71 13.86 8.99
CA ALA A 419 -19.35 14.39 9.07
C ALA A 419 -19.11 15.21 10.35
N ASP A 420 -20.10 16.00 10.78
CA ASP A 420 -20.00 16.82 11.99
C ASP A 420 -20.02 15.99 13.26
N ALA A 421 -20.74 14.86 13.25
CA ALA A 421 -20.70 13.88 14.34
C ALA A 421 -19.29 13.26 14.48
N ILE A 422 -18.68 12.83 13.36
CA ILE A 422 -17.31 12.29 13.36
C ILE A 422 -16.32 13.33 13.91
N ILE A 423 -16.41 14.58 13.43
CA ILE A 423 -15.57 15.71 13.88
C ILE A 423 -15.73 15.94 15.39
N SER A 424 -16.98 15.89 15.87
CA SER A 424 -17.29 16.10 17.29
C SER A 424 -16.69 15.02 18.18
N GLU A 425 -16.70 13.76 17.75
CA GLU A 425 -16.08 12.64 18.50
C GLU A 425 -14.54 12.80 18.58
N ILE A 426 -13.90 13.24 17.49
CA ILE A 426 -12.46 13.54 17.49
C ILE A 426 -12.17 14.72 18.41
N ALA A 427 -12.96 15.81 18.30
CA ALA A 427 -12.82 17.02 19.10
C ALA A 427 -13.00 16.74 20.59
N ALA A 428 -13.96 15.89 20.96
CA ALA A 428 -14.16 15.47 22.36
C ALA A 428 -12.89 14.81 22.95
N GLY A 429 -12.20 13.96 22.18
CA GLY A 429 -10.93 13.38 22.61
C GLY A 429 -9.81 14.43 22.75
N ALA A 430 -9.78 15.43 21.87
CA ALA A 430 -8.81 16.52 21.96
C ALA A 430 -9.07 17.40 23.18
N ILE A 431 -10.33 17.75 23.46
CA ILE A 431 -10.74 18.56 24.62
C ILE A 431 -10.41 17.80 25.92
N ALA A 432 -10.71 16.51 25.99
CA ALA A 432 -10.36 15.67 27.14
C ALA A 432 -8.84 15.63 27.41
N ALA A 433 -8.02 15.84 26.37
CA ALA A 433 -6.57 15.92 26.46
C ALA A 433 -6.04 17.37 26.66
N GLY A 434 -6.92 18.35 26.88
CA GLY A 434 -6.57 19.71 27.25
C GLY A 434 -6.58 20.73 26.08
N ALA A 435 -7.12 20.37 24.92
CA ALA A 435 -7.31 21.34 23.84
C ALA A 435 -8.51 22.26 24.11
N GLU A 436 -8.42 23.52 23.65
CA GLU A 436 -9.46 24.55 23.81
C GLU A 436 -10.01 24.92 22.43
N LEU A 437 -11.35 24.78 22.29
CA LEU A 437 -12.06 25.14 21.03
C LEU A 437 -11.83 26.62 20.72
N ASP A 438 -11.66 26.93 19.43
CA ASP A 438 -11.39 28.25 18.87
C ASP A 438 -10.08 28.94 19.32
N ARG A 439 -9.29 28.24 20.14
CA ARG A 439 -7.96 28.71 20.57
C ARG A 439 -6.84 27.89 19.91
N ASN A 440 -6.78 26.58 20.18
CA ASN A 440 -5.83 25.64 19.60
C ASN A 440 -6.47 24.42 18.98
N LEU A 441 -7.80 24.30 19.07
CA LEU A 441 -8.61 23.28 18.40
C LEU A 441 -9.66 23.97 17.52
N TYR A 442 -9.71 23.64 16.24
CA TYR A 442 -10.67 24.17 15.27
C TYR A 442 -11.37 22.99 14.57
N CYS A 443 -12.68 23.14 14.31
CA CYS A 443 -13.48 22.18 13.57
C CYS A 443 -13.98 22.83 12.27
N ARG A 444 -13.76 22.18 11.13
CA ARG A 444 -14.22 22.61 9.80
C ARG A 444 -14.58 21.39 8.98
N THR A 445 -15.85 21.28 8.59
CA THR A 445 -16.34 20.13 7.82
C THR A 445 -15.74 20.11 6.42
N ASP A 446 -15.66 21.27 5.76
CA ASP A 446 -14.97 21.40 4.48
C ASP A 446 -13.45 21.30 4.67
N ARG A 447 -12.85 20.30 4.01
CA ARG A 447 -11.42 20.04 4.14
C ARG A 447 -10.56 21.13 3.50
N ARG A 448 -11.04 21.76 2.42
CA ARG A 448 -10.34 22.89 1.79
C ARG A 448 -10.30 24.11 2.72
N GLU A 449 -11.41 24.41 3.38
CA GLU A 449 -11.47 25.48 4.40
C GLU A 449 -10.57 25.17 5.60
N ALA A 450 -10.52 23.90 6.03
CA ALA A 450 -9.64 23.46 7.11
C ALA A 450 -8.16 23.70 6.76
N ILE A 451 -7.74 23.36 5.55
CA ILE A 451 -6.36 23.60 5.06
C ILE A 451 -6.08 25.09 4.96
N ALA A 452 -7.02 25.89 4.41
CA ALA A 452 -6.90 27.33 4.32
C ALA A 452 -6.74 27.98 5.71
N LEU A 453 -7.52 27.53 6.69
CA LEU A 453 -7.41 27.99 8.08
C LEU A 453 -6.04 27.64 8.67
N ALA A 454 -5.54 26.42 8.46
CA ALA A 454 -4.23 26.01 8.94
C ALA A 454 -3.11 26.89 8.34
N PHE A 455 -3.19 27.22 7.05
CA PHE A 455 -2.22 28.11 6.38
C PHE A 455 -2.32 29.56 6.90
N ALA A 456 -3.53 30.08 7.12
CA ALA A 456 -3.73 31.41 7.70
C ALA A 456 -3.20 31.51 9.14
N LYS A 457 -3.16 30.42 9.88
CA LYS A 457 -2.60 30.36 11.25
C LYS A 457 -1.08 30.19 11.26
N ALA A 458 -0.48 29.67 10.18
CA ALA A 458 0.94 29.36 10.10
C ALA A 458 1.80 30.65 10.04
N GLN A 459 2.92 30.64 10.73
CA GLN A 459 3.93 31.70 10.76
C GLN A 459 5.26 31.16 10.25
N SER A 460 6.21 32.08 10.04
CA SER A 460 7.56 31.71 9.62
C SER A 460 8.20 30.69 10.58
N GLY A 461 8.71 29.59 10.03
CA GLY A 461 9.34 28.51 10.80
C GLY A 461 8.37 27.44 11.31
N ASP A 462 7.04 27.63 11.19
CA ASP A 462 6.05 26.62 11.57
C ASP A 462 6.06 25.42 10.60
N CYS A 463 5.41 24.32 11.02
CA CYS A 463 5.16 23.16 10.19
C CYS A 463 3.67 22.82 10.18
N VAL A 464 3.06 22.70 8.99
CA VAL A 464 1.70 22.25 8.79
C VAL A 464 1.71 20.82 8.29
N LEU A 465 1.09 19.91 9.04
CA LEU A 465 0.86 18.53 8.62
C LEU A 465 -0.56 18.38 8.09
N LEU A 466 -0.70 17.95 6.83
CA LEU A 466 -1.96 17.51 6.24
C LEU A 466 -2.01 15.99 6.32
N ALA A 467 -2.78 15.44 7.29
CA ALA A 467 -2.83 14.03 7.61
C ALA A 467 -4.15 13.37 7.18
N GLY A 468 -4.10 12.06 6.93
CA GLY A 468 -5.24 11.20 6.63
C GLY A 468 -5.43 10.90 5.15
N LYS A 469 -5.58 11.90 4.29
CA LYS A 469 -5.83 11.71 2.86
C LYS A 469 -4.61 11.26 2.06
N GLY A 470 -3.44 11.80 2.38
CA GLY A 470 -2.20 11.43 1.69
C GLY A 470 -2.32 11.51 0.16
N HIS A 471 -2.33 10.35 -0.50
CA HIS A 471 -2.41 10.19 -1.95
C HIS A 471 -3.81 9.87 -2.47
N GLU A 472 -4.82 9.79 -1.62
CA GLU A 472 -6.16 9.39 -2.02
C GLU A 472 -6.80 10.43 -2.96
N GLY A 473 -7.25 9.98 -4.14
CA GLY A 473 -7.79 10.81 -5.20
C GLY A 473 -9.28 11.19 -5.04
N SER A 474 -9.89 10.95 -3.86
CA SER A 474 -11.30 11.31 -3.62
C SER A 474 -11.63 11.41 -2.14
N ILE A 475 -12.68 12.19 -1.82
CA ILE A 475 -13.42 12.13 -0.56
C ILE A 475 -14.75 11.41 -0.84
N ILE A 476 -15.16 10.46 0.03
CA ILE A 476 -16.39 9.69 -0.15
C ILE A 476 -17.50 10.29 0.71
N TRP A 477 -18.57 10.72 0.05
CA TRP A 477 -19.83 11.18 0.63
C TRP A 477 -20.94 10.22 0.23
N GLY A 478 -21.49 9.44 1.15
CA GLY A 478 -22.42 8.37 0.84
C GLY A 478 -21.83 7.39 -0.18
N ARG A 479 -22.42 7.34 -1.37
CA ARG A 479 -21.95 6.54 -2.52
C ARG A 479 -21.10 7.34 -3.51
N GLU A 480 -21.06 8.64 -3.36
CA GLU A 480 -20.36 9.54 -4.27
C GLU A 480 -18.87 9.62 -3.92
N LYS A 481 -18.01 9.56 -4.95
CA LYS A 481 -16.58 9.80 -4.85
C LYS A 481 -16.29 11.18 -5.43
N VAL A 482 -16.19 12.19 -4.59
CA VAL A 482 -15.81 13.55 -4.99
C VAL A 482 -14.31 13.57 -5.26
N PRO A 483 -13.85 13.96 -6.46
CA PRO A 483 -12.42 14.06 -6.75
C PRO A 483 -11.69 14.96 -5.76
N TRP A 484 -10.51 14.51 -5.32
CA TRP A 484 -9.68 15.23 -4.36
C TRP A 484 -8.20 15.02 -4.64
N ASP A 485 -7.43 16.07 -4.55
CA ASP A 485 -5.96 16.02 -4.58
C ASP A 485 -5.43 16.90 -3.45
N GLU A 486 -5.02 16.27 -2.36
CA GLU A 486 -4.53 16.97 -1.15
C GLU A 486 -3.38 17.93 -1.46
N ALA A 487 -2.41 17.49 -2.25
CA ALA A 487 -1.27 18.30 -2.62
C ALA A 487 -1.63 19.41 -3.62
N GLY A 488 -2.54 19.11 -4.55
CA GLY A 488 -3.07 20.08 -5.50
C GLY A 488 -3.82 21.22 -4.80
N VAL A 489 -4.75 20.87 -3.90
CA VAL A 489 -5.50 21.84 -3.09
C VAL A 489 -4.56 22.72 -2.26
N ALA A 490 -3.55 22.11 -1.63
CA ALA A 490 -2.56 22.86 -0.86
C ALA A 490 -1.78 23.87 -1.73
N ARG A 491 -1.35 23.46 -2.94
CA ARG A 491 -0.66 24.35 -3.89
C ARG A 491 -1.57 25.48 -4.38
N GLU A 492 -2.83 25.18 -4.70
CA GLU A 492 -3.81 26.19 -5.10
C GLU A 492 -4.02 27.26 -4.01
N LEU A 493 -4.19 26.83 -2.75
CA LEU A 493 -4.36 27.75 -1.61
C LEU A 493 -3.12 28.60 -1.38
N LEU A 494 -1.91 28.04 -1.54
CA LEU A 494 -0.67 28.79 -1.46
C LEU A 494 -0.56 29.82 -2.60
N ALA A 495 -0.92 29.44 -3.83
CA ALA A 495 -0.94 30.37 -4.96
C ALA A 495 -1.93 31.53 -4.74
N GLN A 496 -3.12 31.25 -4.18
CA GLN A 496 -4.09 32.28 -3.80
C GLN A 496 -3.56 33.23 -2.70
N ALA A 497 -2.68 32.72 -1.81
CA ALA A 497 -2.00 33.49 -0.79
C ALA A 497 -0.75 34.27 -1.33
N GLY A 498 -0.48 34.20 -2.65
CA GLY A 498 0.61 34.91 -3.31
C GLY A 498 1.96 34.20 -3.35
N TYR A 499 2.02 32.89 -2.97
CA TYR A 499 3.23 32.09 -3.11
C TYR A 499 3.28 31.46 -4.51
N ALA A 500 4.26 31.87 -5.31
CA ALA A 500 4.50 31.32 -6.65
C ALA A 500 5.69 30.35 -6.56
N GLY A 501 5.43 29.05 -6.58
CA GLY A 501 6.50 28.05 -6.61
C GLY A 501 7.38 28.23 -7.83
N SER A 502 8.69 28.04 -7.68
CA SER A 502 9.54 27.71 -8.82
C SER A 502 9.04 26.38 -9.40
N ALA A 503 8.84 26.35 -10.74
CA ALA A 503 8.47 25.12 -11.42
C ALA A 503 9.45 23.99 -11.01
N PRO A 504 8.98 22.75 -10.79
CA PRO A 504 9.88 21.63 -10.51
C PRO A 504 10.84 21.48 -11.69
N SER A 505 12.14 21.61 -11.39
CA SER A 505 13.25 21.37 -12.32
C SER A 505 13.38 19.89 -12.66
#